data_6b1c17a9d83f0eafc38796d635a45dfb
#
_entry.id   6b1c17a9d83f0eafc38796d635a45dfb
#
_cell.length_a   1.000
_cell.length_b   1.000
_cell.length_c   1.000
_cell.angle_alpha   90.00
_cell.angle_beta   90.00
_cell.angle_gamma   90.00
#
_symmetry.space_group_name_H-M   'P 1'
#
loop_
_entity.id
_entity.type
_entity.pdbx_description
1 polymer ?
#
loop_
_entity_poly.entity_id
_entity_poly.type
_entity_poly.pdbx_seq_one_letter_code
_entity_poly.pdbx_strand_id
1 'polypeptide(L)'
;FPLTTITVGYPDSIPAQVDRLPLEAAVHQETYHDYTSEDIDKLYAYKESLPENKQFIEENQKETLAQVFTDIRYTKKDNEFMSDNLLKVLRQQGFLK
;
A
#
# COMPACT_ATOMS: atom_id res chain seq x y z
N PHE A 1 14.60 12.55 -14.62
CA PHE A 1 13.81 12.53 -13.39
C PHE A 1 13.90 11.13 -12.74
N PRO A 2 14.48 11.02 -11.55
CA PRO A 2 14.61 9.71 -10.88
C PRO A 2 13.26 9.27 -10.30
N LEU A 3 12.81 8.06 -10.65
CA LEU A 3 11.58 7.46 -10.12
C LEU A 3 11.81 6.73 -8.80
N THR A 4 12.97 6.07 -8.69
CA THR A 4 13.33 5.30 -7.51
C THR A 4 14.84 5.17 -7.40
N THR A 5 15.30 4.83 -6.21
CA THR A 5 16.70 4.50 -5.94
C THR A 5 16.76 3.14 -5.27
N ILE A 6 17.64 2.27 -5.78
CA ILE A 6 17.88 0.94 -5.22
C ILE A 6 19.31 0.91 -4.70
N THR A 7 19.47 0.64 -3.40
CA THR A 7 20.78 0.41 -2.78
C THR A 7 21.11 -1.08 -2.80
N VAL A 8 22.34 -1.40 -3.16
CA VAL A 8 22.83 -2.79 -3.23
C VAL A 8 24.07 -2.93 -2.37
N GLY A 9 24.12 -3.96 -1.53
CA GLY A 9 25.24 -4.22 -0.66
C GLY A 9 24.96 -5.34 0.32
N TYR A 10 25.89 -5.57 1.23
CA TYR A 10 25.70 -6.51 2.34
C TYR A 10 24.95 -5.81 3.47
N PRO A 11 23.80 -6.35 3.93
CA PRO A 11 23.07 -5.74 5.02
C PRO A 11 23.81 -5.93 6.34
N ASP A 12 23.74 -4.92 7.21
CA ASP A 12 24.25 -4.99 8.57
C ASP A 12 23.45 -5.98 9.43
N SER A 13 22.14 -6.01 9.19
CA SER A 13 21.24 -6.98 9.80
C SER A 13 20.15 -7.43 8.82
N ILE A 14 19.66 -8.65 8.98
CA ILE A 14 18.57 -9.19 8.18
C ILE A 14 17.33 -9.22 9.09
N PRO A 15 16.37 -8.29 8.93
CA PRO A 15 15.14 -8.30 9.71
C PRO A 15 14.26 -9.49 9.34
N ALA A 16 13.33 -9.85 10.22
CA ALA A 16 12.29 -10.80 9.90
C ALA A 16 11.45 -10.32 8.71
N GLN A 17 10.99 -11.26 7.89
CA GLN A 17 10.12 -10.92 6.78
C GLN A 17 8.79 -10.38 7.30
N VAL A 18 8.38 -9.22 6.78
CA VAL A 18 7.05 -8.67 7.07
C VAL A 18 5.96 -9.54 6.46
N ASP A 19 4.82 -9.56 7.11
CA ASP A 19 3.62 -10.23 6.63
C ASP A 19 3.15 -9.67 5.28
N ARG A 20 2.57 -10.52 4.46
CA ARG A 20 2.03 -10.19 3.15
C ARG A 20 0.55 -10.53 3.07
N LEU A 21 -0.17 -9.86 2.18
CA LEU A 21 -1.50 -10.31 1.79
C LEU A 21 -1.40 -11.63 1.01
N PRO A 22 -2.46 -12.45 0.98
CA PRO A 22 -2.51 -13.64 0.13
C PRO A 22 -2.27 -13.31 -1.35
N LEU A 23 -1.78 -14.27 -2.10
CA LEU A 23 -1.41 -14.08 -3.51
C LEU A 23 -2.60 -13.59 -4.36
N GLU A 24 -3.79 -14.03 -4.03
CA GLU A 24 -5.05 -13.64 -4.67
C GLU A 24 -5.34 -12.14 -4.59
N ALA A 25 -4.70 -11.44 -3.66
CA ALA A 25 -4.80 -9.99 -3.56
C ALA A 25 -4.06 -9.24 -4.69
N ALA A 26 -3.22 -9.91 -5.45
CA ALA A 26 -2.41 -9.28 -6.50
C ALA A 26 -2.45 -10.03 -7.83
N VAL A 27 -2.81 -11.30 -7.84
CA VAL A 27 -2.78 -12.16 -9.03
C VAL A 27 -4.20 -12.48 -9.49
N HIS A 28 -4.51 -12.08 -10.71
CA HIS A 28 -5.74 -12.42 -11.42
C HIS A 28 -5.39 -13.37 -12.57
N GLN A 29 -6.17 -14.42 -12.76
CA GLN A 29 -5.99 -15.38 -13.86
C GLN A 29 -6.95 -15.04 -15.00
N GLU A 30 -6.41 -14.79 -16.18
CA GLU A 30 -7.10 -14.47 -17.44
C GLU A 30 -7.96 -13.20 -17.40
N THR A 31 -8.76 -12.98 -16.36
CA THR A 31 -9.63 -11.81 -16.23
C THR A 31 -9.40 -11.10 -14.90
N TYR A 32 -9.50 -9.78 -14.94
CA TYR A 32 -9.51 -8.97 -13.72
C TYR A 32 -10.87 -9.08 -13.03
N HIS A 33 -10.83 -9.29 -11.73
CA HIS A 33 -11.99 -9.20 -10.84
C HIS A 33 -11.80 -8.07 -9.85
N ASP A 34 -12.77 -7.19 -9.77
CA ASP A 34 -12.78 -6.15 -8.76
C ASP A 34 -13.13 -6.73 -7.38
N TYR A 35 -12.70 -6.05 -6.32
CA TYR A 35 -12.86 -6.53 -4.94
C TYR A 35 -14.14 -6.01 -4.33
N THR A 36 -14.91 -6.91 -3.72
CA THR A 36 -16.01 -6.55 -2.82
C THR A 36 -15.49 -6.27 -1.42
N SER A 37 -16.31 -5.68 -0.56
CA SER A 37 -15.95 -5.48 0.86
C SER A 37 -15.65 -6.82 1.56
N GLU A 38 -16.41 -7.87 1.23
CA GLU A 38 -16.18 -9.22 1.77
C GLU A 38 -14.85 -9.81 1.33
N ASP A 39 -14.42 -9.55 0.09
CA ASP A 39 -13.12 -10.00 -0.41
C ASP A 39 -11.99 -9.29 0.34
N ILE A 40 -12.12 -7.99 0.57
CA ILE A 40 -11.15 -7.21 1.33
C ILE A 40 -11.04 -7.73 2.76
N ASP A 41 -12.14 -7.98 3.43
CA ASP A 41 -12.15 -8.54 4.78
C ASP A 41 -11.45 -9.90 4.84
N LYS A 42 -11.70 -10.79 3.88
CA LYS A 42 -11.03 -12.10 3.80
C LYS A 42 -9.52 -11.97 3.55
N LEU A 43 -9.11 -11.10 2.64
CA LEU A 43 -7.70 -10.88 2.30
C LEU A 43 -6.90 -10.31 3.48
N TYR A 44 -7.52 -9.47 4.29
CA TYR A 44 -6.89 -8.85 5.46
C TYR A 44 -7.00 -9.67 6.76
N ALA A 45 -7.85 -10.70 6.81
CA ALA A 45 -8.17 -11.44 8.03
C ALA A 45 -6.94 -11.95 8.78
N TYR A 46 -5.97 -12.56 8.09
CA TYR A 46 -4.72 -13.03 8.71
C TYR A 46 -3.89 -11.85 9.25
N LYS A 47 -3.70 -10.84 8.42
CA LYS A 47 -2.93 -9.65 8.76
C LYS A 47 -3.49 -8.94 10.00
N GLU A 48 -4.80 -8.81 10.07
CA GLU A 48 -5.51 -8.21 11.21
C GLU A 48 -5.46 -9.08 12.47
N SER A 49 -5.26 -10.40 12.34
CA SER A 49 -5.12 -11.28 13.48
C SER A 49 -3.81 -11.13 14.24
N LEU A 50 -2.79 -10.53 13.63
CA LEU A 50 -1.48 -10.32 14.23
C LEU A 50 -1.54 -9.26 15.35
N PRO A 51 -0.89 -9.49 16.51
CA PRO A 51 -0.97 -8.58 17.66
C PRO A 51 -0.56 -7.13 17.32
N GLU A 52 0.50 -6.95 16.55
CA GLU A 52 1.01 -5.65 16.12
C GLU A 52 -0.03 -4.87 15.31
N ASN A 53 -0.72 -5.57 14.41
CA ASN A 53 -1.73 -4.96 13.55
C ASN A 53 -3.01 -4.64 14.32
N LYS A 54 -3.40 -5.46 15.29
CA LYS A 54 -4.51 -5.15 16.21
C LYS A 54 -4.22 -3.88 17.01
N GLN A 55 -3.03 -3.79 17.60
CA GLN A 55 -2.61 -2.60 18.31
C GLN A 55 -2.62 -1.37 17.40
N PHE A 56 -2.14 -1.50 16.16
CA PHE A 56 -2.12 -0.40 15.19
C PHE A 56 -3.52 0.09 14.81
N ILE A 57 -4.49 -0.83 14.67
CA ILE A 57 -5.91 -0.48 14.43
C ILE A 57 -6.47 0.31 15.61
N GLU A 58 -6.24 -0.17 16.84
CA GLU A 58 -6.72 0.47 18.08
C GLU A 58 -6.13 1.87 18.27
N GLU A 59 -4.82 2.02 18.10
CA GLU A 59 -4.12 3.30 18.19
C GLU A 59 -4.64 4.36 17.23
N ASN A 60 -5.10 3.92 16.04
CA ASN A 60 -5.66 4.80 15.02
C ASN A 60 -7.19 4.94 15.13
N GLN A 61 -7.81 4.33 16.11
CA GLN A 61 -9.27 4.40 16.37
C GLN A 61 -10.12 3.98 15.15
N LYS A 62 -9.70 2.90 14.48
CA LYS A 62 -10.39 2.32 13.33
C LYS A 62 -10.91 0.92 13.64
N GLU A 63 -11.78 0.40 12.81
CA GLU A 63 -12.35 -0.93 12.95
C GLU A 63 -11.53 -1.98 12.19
N THR A 64 -10.95 -1.60 11.06
CA THR A 64 -10.18 -2.50 10.20
C THR A 64 -8.82 -1.90 9.80
N LEU A 65 -7.88 -2.76 9.45
CA LEU A 65 -6.58 -2.34 8.95
C LEU A 65 -6.68 -1.61 7.60
N ALA A 66 -7.60 -2.03 6.75
CA ALA A 66 -7.87 -1.37 5.48
C ALA A 66 -8.28 0.09 5.69
N GLN A 67 -9.14 0.38 6.68
CA GLN A 67 -9.52 1.76 7.02
C GLN A 67 -8.33 2.60 7.50
N VAL A 68 -7.40 2.03 8.25
CA VAL A 68 -6.18 2.74 8.65
C VAL A 68 -5.38 3.17 7.42
N PHE A 69 -5.24 2.29 6.44
CA PHE A 69 -4.50 2.61 5.23
C PHE A 69 -5.20 3.65 4.36
N THR A 70 -6.51 3.53 4.16
CA THR A 70 -7.25 4.42 3.26
C THR A 70 -7.56 5.79 3.86
N ASP A 71 -7.81 5.85 5.17
CA ASP A 71 -8.26 7.08 5.83
C ASP A 71 -7.12 7.89 6.44
N ILE A 72 -5.98 7.25 6.76
CA ILE A 72 -4.89 7.88 7.52
C ILE A 72 -3.57 7.84 6.78
N ARG A 73 -3.16 6.67 6.26
CA ARG A 73 -1.81 6.48 5.71
C ARG A 73 -1.68 6.79 4.23
N TYR A 74 -2.69 6.42 3.45
CA TYR A 74 -2.68 6.57 1.98
C TYR A 74 -4.00 7.17 1.52
N THR A 75 -4.29 8.37 1.98
CA THR A 75 -5.58 9.01 1.69
C THR A 75 -5.70 9.35 0.22
N LYS A 76 -6.92 9.35 -0.29
CA LYS A 76 -7.21 9.77 -1.67
C LYS A 76 -6.67 11.17 -1.94
N LYS A 77 -6.86 12.10 -1.00
CA LYS A 77 -6.40 13.49 -1.12
C LYS A 77 -4.88 13.57 -1.28
N ASP A 78 -4.11 12.80 -0.51
CA ASP A 78 -2.65 12.81 -0.60
C ASP A 78 -2.18 12.19 -1.91
N ASN A 79 -2.82 11.13 -2.37
CA ASN A 79 -2.54 10.51 -3.66
C ASN A 79 -2.80 11.46 -4.83
N GLU A 80 -3.94 12.15 -4.82
CA GLU A 80 -4.28 13.16 -5.84
C GLU A 80 -3.27 14.31 -5.84
N PHE A 81 -2.92 14.84 -4.66
CA PHE A 81 -1.92 15.89 -4.51
C PHE A 81 -0.55 15.48 -5.04
N MET A 82 -0.07 14.28 -4.70
CA MET A 82 1.20 13.77 -5.20
C MET A 82 1.18 13.53 -6.70
N SER A 83 0.08 13.01 -7.24
CA SER A 83 -0.10 12.77 -8.66
C SER A 83 -0.07 14.07 -9.46
N ASP A 84 -0.73 15.10 -8.99
CA ASP A 84 -0.73 16.42 -9.61
C ASP A 84 0.67 17.06 -9.61
N ASN A 85 1.40 16.93 -8.52
CA ASN A 85 2.77 17.42 -8.43
C ASN A 85 3.71 16.64 -9.36
N LEU A 86 3.59 15.32 -9.42
CA LEU A 86 4.36 14.50 -10.35
C LEU A 86 4.07 14.92 -11.80
N LEU A 87 2.81 15.12 -12.15
CA LEU A 87 2.40 15.54 -13.50
C LEU A 87 3.03 16.91 -13.88
N LYS A 88 3.05 17.85 -12.94
CA LYS A 88 3.72 19.16 -13.15
C LYS A 88 5.21 18.99 -13.42
N VAL A 89 5.90 18.18 -12.62
CA VAL A 89 7.33 17.92 -12.78
C VAL A 89 7.63 17.24 -14.12
N LEU A 90 6.85 16.23 -14.50
CA LEU A 90 7.03 15.53 -15.78
C LEU A 90 6.84 16.47 -16.98
N ARG A 91 5.90 17.41 -16.91
CA ARG A 91 5.72 18.46 -17.93
C ARG A 91 6.90 19.43 -17.96
N GLN A 92 7.34 19.91 -16.79
CA GLN A 92 8.48 20.83 -16.70
C GLN A 92 9.78 20.21 -17.23
N GLN A 93 9.96 18.91 -17.04
CA GLN A 93 11.12 18.16 -17.52
C GLN A 93 11.01 17.71 -19.00
N GLY A 94 9.88 17.97 -19.65
CA GLY A 94 9.68 17.63 -21.06
C GLY A 94 9.30 16.18 -21.34
N PHE A 95 8.99 15.39 -20.33
CA PHE A 95 8.52 14.00 -20.50
C PHE A 95 7.08 13.95 -21.03
N LEU A 96 6.28 14.94 -20.69
CA LEU A 96 4.90 15.09 -21.16
C LEU A 96 4.71 16.47 -21.80
N LYS A 97 3.92 16.47 -22.83
CA LYS A 97 3.54 17.70 -23.55
C LYS A 97 2.30 18.34 -22.93
#